data_006096ec771f7a16dc5195cd271775fb
#
_entry.id   006096ec771f7a16dc5195cd271775fb
#
_cell.length_a   1.000
_cell.length_b   1.000
_cell.length_c   1.000
_cell.angle_alpha   90.00
_cell.angle_beta   90.00
_cell.angle_gamma   90.00
#
_symmetry.space_group_name_H-M   'P 1'
#
loop_
_entity.id
_entity.type
_entity.pdbx_description
1 polymer ?
#
loop_
_entity_poly.entity_id
_entity_poly.type
_entity_poly.pdbx_seq_one_letter_code
_entity_poly.pdbx_strand_id
1 'polypeptide(L)'
;MVLNRLRSPSPIDAVAAVVALAALGGAIWSPKLSNAVAKATGAVKPVQVSVDVRHLVSADPEELLNAAREEAALNIVIRNQPAGRVTLVSVDDVTNPLVAVQPDGSIVVADAPSTALPRHARFVIEASAEINPSGVVIGGTKLKVGVPVELEGRLYRLNGVVSGVTQL
;
A
#
# COMPACT_ATOMS: atom_id res chain seq x y z
N MET A 1 22.88 57.87 -15.60
CA MET A 1 21.88 56.92 -16.08
C MET A 1 22.62 55.84 -16.87
N VAL A 2 22.94 54.71 -16.23
CA VAL A 2 23.78 53.66 -16.84
C VAL A 2 22.80 52.64 -17.42
N LEU A 3 22.61 52.66 -18.74
CA LEU A 3 21.88 51.65 -19.49
C LEU A 3 22.69 50.35 -19.50
N ASN A 4 22.24 49.41 -18.69
CA ASN A 4 22.78 48.04 -18.65
C ASN A 4 22.46 47.38 -20.00
N ARG A 5 23.46 47.23 -20.88
CA ARG A 5 23.34 46.49 -22.13
C ARG A 5 23.14 45.01 -21.77
N LEU A 6 21.92 44.56 -21.91
CA LEU A 6 21.60 43.13 -21.90
C LEU A 6 22.42 42.46 -23.01
N ARG A 7 23.49 41.75 -22.66
CA ARG A 7 24.23 40.90 -23.59
C ARG A 7 23.23 39.89 -24.20
N SER A 8 23.18 39.85 -25.51
CA SER A 8 22.44 38.78 -26.20
C SER A 8 22.98 37.44 -25.75
N PRO A 9 22.12 36.48 -25.33
CA PRO A 9 22.56 35.18 -24.87
C PRO A 9 23.37 34.48 -25.98
N SER A 10 24.49 33.86 -25.55
CA SER A 10 25.30 33.08 -26.47
C SER A 10 24.56 31.79 -26.83
N PRO A 11 24.86 31.15 -27.97
CA PRO A 11 24.24 29.86 -28.30
C PRO A 11 24.52 28.79 -27.21
N ILE A 12 25.61 28.92 -26.48
CA ILE A 12 25.95 28.06 -25.34
C ILE A 12 24.98 28.29 -24.16
N ASP A 13 24.62 29.56 -23.90
CA ASP A 13 23.65 29.90 -22.83
C ASP A 13 22.25 29.35 -23.15
N ALA A 14 21.86 29.37 -24.42
CA ALA A 14 20.59 28.82 -24.89
C ALA A 14 20.56 27.28 -24.70
N VAL A 15 21.63 26.59 -25.06
CA VAL A 15 21.74 25.12 -24.79
C VAL A 15 21.72 24.82 -23.31
N ALA A 16 22.46 25.57 -22.50
CA ALA A 16 22.49 25.40 -21.04
C ALA A 16 21.07 25.60 -20.42
N ALA A 17 20.34 26.62 -20.90
CA ALA A 17 18.97 26.86 -20.43
C ALA A 17 18.00 25.72 -20.81
N VAL A 18 18.12 25.15 -22.03
CA VAL A 18 17.30 24.01 -22.47
C VAL A 18 17.61 22.76 -21.62
N VAL A 19 18.90 22.48 -21.34
CA VAL A 19 19.30 21.37 -20.50
C VAL A 19 18.80 21.55 -19.06
N ALA A 20 18.88 22.76 -18.51
CA ALA A 20 18.38 23.06 -17.17
C ALA A 20 16.85 22.91 -17.10
N LEU A 21 16.09 23.35 -18.11
CA LEU A 21 14.65 23.17 -18.19
C LEU A 21 14.25 21.70 -18.37
N ALA A 22 14.99 20.93 -19.16
CA ALA A 22 14.77 19.48 -19.31
C ALA A 22 15.07 18.72 -18.00
N ALA A 23 16.12 19.11 -17.28
CA ALA A 23 16.46 18.52 -15.97
C ALA A 23 15.38 18.85 -14.92
N LEU A 24 14.87 20.10 -14.89
CA LEU A 24 13.77 20.50 -14.02
C LEU A 24 12.48 19.78 -14.37
N GLY A 25 12.15 19.63 -15.65
CA GLY A 25 10.98 18.89 -16.13
C GLY A 25 11.06 17.40 -15.75
N GLY A 26 12.23 16.78 -15.92
CA GLY A 26 12.47 15.40 -15.51
C GLY A 26 12.41 15.19 -14.00
N ALA A 27 12.90 16.16 -13.23
CA ALA A 27 12.81 16.13 -11.76
C ALA A 27 11.35 16.22 -11.25
N ILE A 28 10.53 17.09 -11.85
CA ILE A 28 9.11 17.26 -11.50
C ILE A 28 8.28 16.01 -11.85
N TRP A 29 8.68 15.28 -12.90
CA TRP A 29 7.98 14.05 -13.32
C TRP A 29 8.44 12.80 -12.56
N SER A 30 9.43 12.90 -11.68
CA SER A 30 9.90 11.74 -10.91
C SER A 30 8.93 11.45 -9.76
N PRO A 31 8.37 10.21 -9.66
CA PRO A 31 7.42 9.85 -8.60
C PRO A 31 7.96 10.05 -7.17
N LYS A 32 9.29 9.97 -7.00
CA LYS A 32 9.94 10.17 -5.70
C LYS A 32 9.93 11.64 -5.26
N LEU A 33 10.05 12.56 -6.20
CA LEU A 33 10.02 14.00 -5.92
C LEU A 33 8.58 14.51 -5.73
N SER A 34 7.61 14.03 -6.51
CA SER A 34 6.20 14.35 -6.30
C SER A 34 5.72 13.92 -4.92
N ASN A 35 6.11 12.71 -4.45
CA ASN A 35 5.81 12.24 -3.11
C ASN A 35 6.47 13.08 -2.01
N ALA A 36 7.72 13.53 -2.22
CA ALA A 36 8.42 14.39 -1.24
C ALA A 36 7.76 15.78 -1.14
N VAL A 37 7.35 16.37 -2.26
CA VAL A 37 6.64 17.65 -2.29
C VAL A 37 5.23 17.51 -1.70
N ALA A 38 4.49 16.46 -2.03
CA ALA A 38 3.17 16.18 -1.47
C ALA A 38 3.22 16.01 0.06
N LYS A 39 4.26 15.36 0.57
CA LYS A 39 4.49 15.22 2.01
C LYS A 39 4.84 16.56 2.67
N ALA A 40 5.64 17.39 2.03
CA ALA A 40 6.03 18.71 2.54
C ALA A 40 4.87 19.72 2.51
N THR A 41 3.92 19.59 1.60
CA THR A 41 2.73 20.46 1.48
C THR A 41 1.55 20.02 2.33
N GLY A 42 1.67 18.93 3.11
CA GLY A 42 0.57 18.38 3.92
C GLY A 42 -0.57 17.75 3.11
N ALA A 43 -0.35 17.52 1.81
CA ALA A 43 -1.32 16.82 0.94
C ALA A 43 -1.40 15.32 1.25
N VAL A 44 -0.40 14.78 1.98
CA VAL A 44 -0.34 13.38 2.39
C VAL A 44 -0.87 13.25 3.82
N LYS A 45 -1.87 12.39 3.98
CA LYS A 45 -2.49 12.07 5.27
C LYS A 45 -2.32 10.59 5.61
N PRO A 46 -2.29 10.23 6.90
CA PRO A 46 -2.33 8.84 7.28
C PRO A 46 -3.70 8.24 6.98
N VAL A 47 -3.69 7.03 6.43
CA VAL A 47 -4.88 6.21 6.20
C VAL A 47 -4.66 4.82 6.74
N GLN A 48 -5.71 4.23 7.29
CA GLN A 48 -5.72 2.84 7.68
C GLN A 48 -6.38 2.02 6.58
N VAL A 49 -5.73 0.93 6.19
CA VAL A 49 -6.20 0.04 5.13
C VAL A 49 -6.32 -1.37 5.69
N SER A 50 -7.49 -1.96 5.54
CA SER A 50 -7.72 -3.37 5.85
C SER A 50 -7.56 -4.19 4.57
N VAL A 51 -6.77 -5.26 4.65
CA VAL A 51 -6.50 -6.20 3.55
C VAL A 51 -6.89 -7.60 3.99
N ASP A 52 -7.82 -8.21 3.30
CA ASP A 52 -8.23 -9.58 3.52
C ASP A 52 -7.42 -10.54 2.64
N VAL A 53 -6.67 -11.42 3.27
CA VAL A 53 -5.92 -12.50 2.64
C VAL A 53 -6.73 -13.78 2.79
N ARG A 54 -7.38 -14.20 1.72
CA ARG A 54 -8.16 -15.43 1.67
C ARG A 54 -7.30 -16.58 1.19
N HIS A 55 -7.56 -17.78 1.71
CA HIS A 55 -6.83 -18.98 1.31
C HIS A 55 -5.32 -18.85 1.58
N LEU A 56 -4.97 -18.49 2.81
CA LEU A 56 -3.59 -18.43 3.24
C LEU A 56 -2.95 -19.82 3.10
N VAL A 57 -2.00 -19.94 2.17
CA VAL A 57 -1.27 -21.19 1.92
C VAL A 57 0.08 -21.10 2.63
N SER A 58 0.24 -21.87 3.69
CA SER A 58 1.48 -22.00 4.45
C SER A 58 1.57 -23.41 5.01
N ALA A 59 2.79 -23.92 5.20
CA ALA A 59 3.03 -25.19 5.92
C ALA A 59 2.62 -25.06 7.39
N ASP A 60 2.87 -23.91 8.01
CA ASP A 60 2.40 -23.51 9.32
C ASP A 60 1.77 -22.11 9.23
N PRO A 61 0.44 -22.02 9.15
CA PRO A 61 -0.24 -20.72 9.07
C PRO A 61 -0.13 -19.90 10.35
N GLU A 62 -0.09 -20.54 11.52
CA GLU A 62 0.00 -19.84 12.80
C GLU A 62 1.38 -19.23 13.00
N GLU A 63 2.44 -19.97 12.68
CA GLU A 63 3.81 -19.45 12.70
C GLU A 63 3.95 -18.26 11.75
N LEU A 64 3.39 -18.35 10.52
CA LEU A 64 3.42 -17.26 9.57
C LEU A 64 2.70 -16.01 10.08
N LEU A 65 1.50 -16.16 10.66
CA LEU A 65 0.75 -15.04 11.24
C LEU A 65 1.47 -14.42 12.45
N ASN A 66 2.13 -15.24 13.27
CA ASN A 66 2.93 -14.76 14.39
C ASN A 66 4.16 -14.00 13.90
N ALA A 67 4.89 -14.55 12.92
CA ALA A 67 6.02 -13.86 12.30
C ALA A 67 5.60 -12.53 11.66
N ALA A 68 4.42 -12.50 11.03
CA ALA A 68 3.87 -11.27 10.47
C ALA A 68 3.55 -10.22 11.56
N ARG A 69 3.03 -10.63 12.71
CA ARG A 69 2.75 -9.72 13.85
C ARG A 69 4.01 -9.12 14.45
N GLU A 70 5.13 -9.83 14.39
CA GLU A 70 6.42 -9.34 14.86
C GLU A 70 7.05 -8.32 13.89
N GLU A 71 6.60 -8.27 12.64
CA GLU A 71 7.08 -7.30 11.66
C GLU A 71 6.36 -5.95 11.84
N ALA A 72 7.10 -4.91 12.20
CA ALA A 72 6.54 -3.57 12.38
C ALA A 72 6.10 -2.92 11.06
N ALA A 73 6.58 -3.39 9.92
CA ALA A 73 6.32 -2.80 8.62
C ALA A 73 6.53 -3.79 7.47
N LEU A 74 5.70 -3.64 6.44
CA LEU A 74 5.67 -4.44 5.22
C LEU A 74 5.89 -3.56 4.00
N ASN A 75 6.20 -4.17 2.85
CA ASN A 75 6.03 -3.50 1.56
C ASN A 75 4.66 -3.86 0.98
N ILE A 76 4.04 -2.87 0.33
CA ILE A 76 2.78 -3.09 -0.39
C ILE A 76 2.97 -2.89 -1.88
N VAL A 77 2.41 -3.81 -2.66
CA VAL A 77 2.35 -3.76 -4.11
C VAL A 77 0.88 -3.67 -4.50
N ILE A 78 0.49 -2.66 -5.28
CA ILE A 78 -0.89 -2.42 -5.70
C ILE A 78 -0.96 -2.58 -7.21
N ARG A 79 -1.75 -3.55 -7.71
CA ARG A 79 -1.86 -3.83 -9.15
C ARG A 79 -0.49 -4.00 -9.82
N ASN A 80 0.41 -4.78 -9.23
CA ASN A 80 1.79 -5.02 -9.68
C ASN A 80 2.69 -3.75 -9.70
N GLN A 81 2.27 -2.67 -9.02
CA GLN A 81 3.06 -1.45 -8.86
C GLN A 81 3.53 -1.34 -7.40
N PRO A 82 4.84 -1.33 -7.14
CA PRO A 82 5.35 -1.09 -5.79
C PRO A 82 4.85 0.25 -5.25
N ALA A 83 4.10 0.22 -4.15
CA ALA A 83 3.52 1.42 -3.55
C ALA A 83 4.25 1.87 -2.27
N GLY A 84 5.33 1.17 -1.90
CA GLY A 84 6.23 1.53 -0.84
C GLY A 84 6.04 0.73 0.45
N ARG A 85 6.65 1.23 1.53
CA ARG A 85 6.61 0.59 2.84
C ARG A 85 5.46 1.16 3.67
N VAL A 86 4.75 0.29 4.37
CA VAL A 86 3.61 0.60 5.24
C VAL A 86 3.83 0.04 6.63
N THR A 87 3.21 0.63 7.64
CA THR A 87 3.27 0.14 9.02
C THR A 87 2.20 -0.92 9.23
N LEU A 88 2.54 -2.04 9.84
CA LEU A 88 1.58 -3.05 10.24
C LEU A 88 0.96 -2.65 11.58
N VAL A 89 -0.36 -2.58 11.65
CA VAL A 89 -1.12 -2.24 12.86
C VAL A 89 -1.60 -3.50 13.57
N SER A 90 -2.25 -4.41 12.84
CA SER A 90 -2.67 -5.72 13.37
C SER A 90 -2.73 -6.80 12.29
N VAL A 91 -2.68 -8.05 12.75
CA VAL A 91 -2.94 -9.24 11.94
C VAL A 91 -3.88 -10.13 12.74
N ASP A 92 -5.07 -10.35 12.20
CA ASP A 92 -6.12 -11.11 12.84
C ASP A 92 -6.50 -12.32 11.98
N ASP A 93 -6.66 -13.49 12.62
CA ASP A 93 -7.28 -14.64 11.98
C ASP A 93 -8.80 -14.43 11.98
N VAL A 94 -9.37 -14.32 10.80
CA VAL A 94 -10.80 -14.12 10.58
C VAL A 94 -11.41 -15.29 9.83
N THR A 95 -10.84 -16.49 10.02
CA THR A 95 -11.35 -17.72 9.44
C THR A 95 -12.75 -18.01 9.99
N ASN A 96 -13.70 -18.25 9.10
CA ASN A 96 -15.07 -18.58 9.51
C ASN A 96 -15.11 -19.91 10.26
N PRO A 97 -15.88 -20.03 11.36
CA PRO A 97 -16.10 -21.28 12.04
C PRO A 97 -16.87 -22.28 11.13
N LEU A 98 -16.67 -23.55 11.41
CA LEU A 98 -17.43 -24.62 10.76
C LEU A 98 -18.85 -24.67 11.33
N VAL A 99 -19.82 -24.72 10.45
CA VAL A 99 -21.22 -24.85 10.81
C VAL A 99 -21.73 -26.19 10.29
N ALA A 100 -22.21 -27.05 11.19
CA ALA A 100 -22.81 -28.34 10.83
C ALA A 100 -24.25 -28.39 11.30
N VAL A 101 -25.15 -28.81 10.39
CA VAL A 101 -26.53 -29.10 10.74
C VAL A 101 -26.65 -30.57 11.12
N GLN A 102 -27.13 -30.84 12.32
CA GLN A 102 -27.36 -32.20 12.82
C GLN A 102 -28.65 -32.79 12.23
N PRO A 103 -28.83 -34.13 12.22
CA PRO A 103 -30.03 -34.76 11.71
C PRO A 103 -31.31 -34.36 12.45
N ASP A 104 -31.21 -33.90 13.69
CA ASP A 104 -32.34 -33.39 14.50
C ASP A 104 -32.70 -31.92 14.20
N GLY A 105 -32.00 -31.29 13.25
CA GLY A 105 -32.17 -29.89 12.86
C GLY A 105 -31.39 -28.88 13.74
N SER A 106 -30.64 -29.35 14.75
CA SER A 106 -29.79 -28.48 15.56
C SER A 106 -28.56 -28.03 14.78
N ILE A 107 -28.05 -26.83 15.10
CA ILE A 107 -26.85 -26.26 14.49
C ILE A 107 -25.71 -26.35 15.50
N VAL A 108 -24.62 -26.98 15.10
CA VAL A 108 -23.37 -26.99 15.85
C VAL A 108 -22.35 -26.11 15.14
N VAL A 109 -21.75 -25.21 15.92
CA VAL A 109 -20.67 -24.33 15.46
C VAL A 109 -19.40 -24.77 16.15
N ALA A 110 -18.35 -25.05 15.39
CA ALA A 110 -17.04 -25.44 15.90
C ALA A 110 -15.94 -24.57 15.24
N ASP A 111 -14.91 -24.27 15.99
CA ASP A 111 -13.74 -23.61 15.44
C ASP A 111 -13.12 -24.50 14.35
N ALA A 112 -12.72 -23.87 13.26
CA ALA A 112 -12.04 -24.58 12.19
C ALA A 112 -10.69 -25.11 12.68
N PRO A 113 -10.43 -26.44 12.59
CA PRO A 113 -9.12 -26.98 12.96
C PRO A 113 -8.02 -26.28 12.15
N SER A 114 -6.91 -25.97 12.79
CA SER A 114 -5.79 -25.24 12.16
C SER A 114 -5.24 -25.91 10.89
N THR A 115 -5.42 -27.21 10.75
CA THR A 115 -4.90 -28.03 9.64
C THR A 115 -5.90 -28.37 8.55
N ALA A 116 -7.19 -28.11 8.75
CA ALA A 116 -8.25 -28.66 7.88
C ALA A 116 -8.79 -27.69 6.84
N LEU A 117 -8.61 -26.39 7.00
CA LEU A 117 -9.16 -25.35 6.10
C LEU A 117 -8.10 -24.30 5.79
N PRO A 118 -8.15 -23.72 4.58
CA PRO A 118 -7.33 -22.53 4.29
C PRO A 118 -7.73 -21.41 5.24
N ARG A 119 -6.73 -20.80 5.88
CA ARG A 119 -6.94 -19.67 6.79
C ARG A 119 -7.34 -18.43 6.03
N HIS A 120 -8.10 -17.60 6.70
CA HIS A 120 -8.44 -16.26 6.24
C HIS A 120 -7.91 -15.25 7.27
N ALA A 121 -6.96 -14.41 6.85
CA ALA A 121 -6.35 -13.42 7.71
C ALA A 121 -6.69 -12.01 7.25
N ARG A 122 -6.88 -11.09 8.20
CA ARG A 122 -7.03 -9.67 7.97
C ARG A 122 -5.79 -8.95 8.47
N PHE A 123 -5.16 -8.22 7.57
CA PHE A 123 -4.05 -7.33 7.86
C PHE A 123 -4.58 -5.90 7.91
N VAL A 124 -4.30 -5.19 8.99
CA VAL A 124 -4.58 -3.77 9.11
C VAL A 124 -3.26 -3.03 9.03
N ILE A 125 -3.12 -2.17 8.05
CA ILE A 125 -1.90 -1.41 7.78
C ILE A 125 -2.19 0.09 7.80
N GLU A 126 -1.18 0.86 8.19
CA GLU A 126 -1.19 2.31 8.09
C GLU A 126 -0.24 2.75 6.98
N ALA A 127 -0.70 3.62 6.12
CA ALA A 127 0.04 4.16 4.99
C ALA A 127 -0.12 5.67 4.88
N SER A 128 0.91 6.31 4.36
CA SER A 128 0.83 7.72 3.94
C SER A 128 0.19 7.81 2.55
N ALA A 129 -0.93 8.52 2.44
CA ALA A 129 -1.71 8.60 1.22
C ALA A 129 -2.09 10.03 0.85
N GLU A 130 -2.17 10.30 -0.44
CA GLU A 130 -2.82 11.50 -0.97
C GLU A 130 -4.31 11.24 -1.06
N ILE A 131 -5.11 12.17 -0.51
CA ILE A 131 -6.57 12.09 -0.57
C ILE A 131 -7.06 13.15 -1.54
N ASN A 132 -7.70 12.72 -2.59
CA ASN A 132 -8.26 13.58 -3.61
C ASN A 132 -9.72 13.19 -3.93
N PRO A 133 -10.49 14.00 -4.68
CA PRO A 133 -11.89 13.69 -5.01
C PRO A 133 -12.08 12.34 -5.73
N SER A 134 -11.01 11.80 -6.34
CA SER A 134 -11.06 10.50 -7.04
C SER A 134 -10.74 9.31 -6.13
N GLY A 135 -10.38 9.53 -4.85
CA GLY A 135 -10.09 8.51 -3.85
C GLY A 135 -8.71 8.66 -3.21
N VAL A 136 -8.26 7.59 -2.60
CA VAL A 136 -6.98 7.46 -1.89
C VAL A 136 -5.90 7.00 -2.86
N VAL A 137 -4.71 7.62 -2.81
CA VAL A 137 -3.56 7.28 -3.64
C VAL A 137 -2.36 6.96 -2.73
N ILE A 138 -1.82 5.76 -2.85
CA ILE A 138 -0.64 5.30 -2.11
C ILE A 138 0.46 4.97 -3.12
N GLY A 139 1.65 5.56 -2.96
CA GLY A 139 2.78 5.33 -3.88
C GLY A 139 2.47 5.67 -5.35
N GLY A 140 1.58 6.65 -5.60
CA GLY A 140 1.15 7.02 -6.95
C GLY A 140 0.04 6.13 -7.54
N THR A 141 -0.40 5.09 -6.81
CA THR A 141 -1.44 4.16 -7.29
C THR A 141 -2.74 4.34 -6.52
N LYS A 142 -3.87 4.40 -7.24
CA LYS A 142 -5.21 4.53 -6.64
C LYS A 142 -5.60 3.26 -5.90
N LEU A 143 -6.01 3.44 -4.64
CA LEU A 143 -6.50 2.38 -3.78
C LEU A 143 -8.00 2.54 -3.52
N LYS A 144 -8.74 1.45 -3.63
CA LYS A 144 -10.17 1.35 -3.30
C LYS A 144 -10.45 -0.04 -2.73
N VAL A 145 -11.55 -0.18 -2.00
CA VAL A 145 -12.07 -1.49 -1.60
C VAL A 145 -12.28 -2.36 -2.86
N GLY A 146 -11.88 -3.61 -2.80
CA GLY A 146 -11.91 -4.56 -3.91
C GLY A 146 -10.64 -4.57 -4.79
N VAL A 147 -9.68 -3.67 -4.57
CA VAL A 147 -8.41 -3.67 -5.32
C VAL A 147 -7.51 -4.80 -4.80
N PRO A 148 -6.94 -5.65 -5.70
CA PRO A 148 -5.96 -6.63 -5.31
C PRO A 148 -4.64 -5.95 -4.92
N VAL A 149 -4.03 -6.46 -3.84
CA VAL A 149 -2.75 -6.01 -3.31
C VAL A 149 -1.90 -7.21 -2.91
N GLU A 150 -0.59 -7.04 -2.94
CA GLU A 150 0.35 -7.98 -2.37
C GLU A 150 1.01 -7.34 -1.16
N LEU A 151 1.10 -8.10 -0.07
CA LEU A 151 1.81 -7.74 1.14
C LEU A 151 3.10 -8.55 1.20
N GLU A 152 4.23 -7.86 1.23
CA GLU A 152 5.55 -8.48 1.24
C GLU A 152 6.22 -8.24 2.58
N GLY A 153 6.33 -9.27 3.39
CA GLY A 153 7.16 -9.34 4.57
C GLY A 153 8.57 -9.84 4.24
N ARG A 154 9.35 -10.14 5.28
CA ARG A 154 10.73 -10.59 5.12
C ARG A 154 10.84 -11.96 4.45
N LEU A 155 9.95 -12.89 4.77
CA LEU A 155 10.00 -14.30 4.34
C LEU A 155 8.73 -14.75 3.60
N TYR A 156 7.78 -13.85 3.37
CA TYR A 156 6.52 -14.21 2.74
C TYR A 156 6.02 -13.11 1.79
N ARG A 157 5.21 -13.53 0.84
CA ARG A 157 4.41 -12.67 -0.02
C ARG A 157 2.98 -13.20 0.02
N LEU A 158 2.04 -12.33 0.37
CA LEU A 158 0.63 -12.67 0.50
C LEU A 158 -0.22 -11.86 -0.46
N ASN A 159 -1.08 -12.54 -1.19
CA ASN A 159 -2.05 -11.91 -2.06
C ASN A 159 -3.33 -11.64 -1.28
N GLY A 160 -3.77 -10.40 -1.27
CA GLY A 160 -4.98 -9.97 -0.58
C GLY A 160 -5.82 -9.02 -1.41
N VAL A 161 -6.98 -8.69 -0.86
CA VAL A 161 -7.89 -7.70 -1.43
C VAL A 161 -8.18 -6.65 -0.37
N VAL A 162 -8.15 -5.39 -0.76
CA VAL A 162 -8.53 -4.29 0.14
C VAL A 162 -9.99 -4.46 0.55
N SER A 163 -10.25 -4.60 1.84
CA SER A 163 -11.59 -4.74 2.42
C SER A 163 -12.10 -3.49 3.11
N GLY A 164 -11.20 -2.56 3.45
CA GLY A 164 -11.56 -1.29 4.07
C GLY A 164 -10.49 -0.22 3.88
N VAL A 165 -10.91 1.04 3.84
CA VAL A 165 -10.03 2.21 3.82
C VAL A 165 -10.63 3.28 4.71
N THR A 166 -9.90 3.70 5.75
CA THR A 166 -10.34 4.71 6.71
C THR A 166 -9.30 5.82 6.79
N GLN A 167 -9.74 7.06 6.78
CA GLN A 167 -8.88 8.22 7.05
C GLN A 167 -8.72 8.38 8.56
N LEU A 168 -7.49 8.63 9.02
CA LEU A 168 -7.16 8.86 10.41
C LEU A 168 -7.17 10.36 10.76
#